data_78e095b4649d0fd0693ad96c673ec08b
#
_entry.id   78e095b4649d0fd0693ad96c673ec08b
#
_cell.length_a   1.000
_cell.length_b   1.000
_cell.length_c   1.000
_cell.angle_alpha   90.00
_cell.angle_beta   90.00
_cell.angle_gamma   90.00
#
_symmetry.space_group_name_H-M   'P 1'
#
loop_
_entity.id
_entity.type
_entity.pdbx_description
1 polymer ?
#
loop_
_entity_poly.entity_id
_entity_poly.type
_entity_poly.pdbx_seq_one_letter_code
_entity_poly.pdbx_strand_id
1 'polypeptide(L)'
;AYIRSYLSGCGAEITLLGVRRGGQNVMAGLGGDLAGPALVLCCHMDTVVFGDGWSRDPLGAEEAEGRIYGRGSCDMKSGLACALSAFHKTALAVQAGAKLKRPLALLCTVDEEADMAGIGQAIEGGLVRRDDWVMDLEPTGGQIQMAHKGRLWLEIDVQGVTAHASRPEQGADAIAAAGELIALARRDFLARAGDGDPVLGRATITFGQITGGYQPYVVPDRCRLWVDMRLAPPIDSGTAQAIFREAAAQAEAAVPGVNVSIEVTGDRPCIPLHRDAPLLRALQDACQAVTGKELEASLFPGYTDTAVVAGTLGNVNCLSYGPGNLEQAHKPDEFVSMEDILRCEAVLEALIQSEVLGQKDN
;
A
#
# COMPACT_ATOMS: atom_id res chain seq x y z
N ALA A 1 -13.92 15.18 -11.39
CA ALA A 1 -15.07 15.55 -12.25
C ALA A 1 -15.81 14.32 -12.77
N TYR A 2 -15.14 13.35 -13.45
CA TYR A 2 -15.75 12.18 -14.10
C TYR A 2 -16.59 11.33 -13.12
N ILE A 3 -16.01 10.89 -11.98
CA ILE A 3 -16.70 10.04 -10.99
C ILE A 3 -18.00 10.70 -10.49
N ARG A 4 -17.95 11.99 -10.17
CA ARG A 4 -19.14 12.75 -9.77
C ARG A 4 -20.22 12.78 -10.86
N SER A 5 -19.80 12.98 -12.10
CA SER A 5 -20.71 12.99 -13.24
C SER A 5 -21.34 11.60 -13.46
N TYR A 6 -20.54 10.55 -13.36
CA TYR A 6 -21.00 9.16 -13.52
C TYR A 6 -22.02 8.75 -12.44
N LEU A 7 -21.79 9.18 -11.20
CA LEU A 7 -22.70 8.92 -10.07
C LEU A 7 -23.82 9.94 -9.92
N SER A 8 -23.93 10.92 -10.84
CA SER A 8 -24.97 11.95 -10.80
C SER A 8 -26.34 11.32 -11.01
N GLY A 9 -27.28 11.66 -10.12
CA GLY A 9 -28.67 11.18 -10.21
C GLY A 9 -28.93 9.75 -9.72
N CYS A 10 -27.91 9.01 -9.28
CA CYS A 10 -28.12 7.66 -8.74
C CYS A 10 -28.54 7.62 -7.25
N GLY A 11 -28.77 8.80 -6.61
CA GLY A 11 -29.22 8.89 -5.22
C GLY A 11 -28.12 8.68 -4.16
N ALA A 12 -26.86 8.58 -4.57
CA ALA A 12 -25.75 8.49 -3.66
C ALA A 12 -25.41 9.85 -3.03
N GLU A 13 -25.05 9.87 -1.75
CA GLU A 13 -24.48 11.02 -1.09
C GLU A 13 -23.01 11.14 -1.46
N ILE A 14 -22.57 12.29 -1.99
CA ILE A 14 -21.20 12.50 -2.45
C ILE A 14 -20.51 13.54 -1.57
N THR A 15 -19.41 13.10 -0.92
CA THR A 15 -18.52 13.94 -0.11
C THR A 15 -17.18 14.13 -0.81
N LEU A 16 -16.64 15.35 -0.79
CA LEU A 16 -15.31 15.67 -1.27
C LEU A 16 -14.43 16.06 -0.08
N LEU A 17 -13.27 15.42 0.05
CA LEU A 17 -12.30 15.72 1.08
C LEU A 17 -10.98 16.17 0.44
N GLY A 18 -10.61 17.44 0.67
CA GLY A 18 -9.33 17.98 0.19
C GLY A 18 -8.14 17.29 0.86
N VAL A 19 -7.11 16.96 0.09
CA VAL A 19 -5.90 16.33 0.60
C VAL A 19 -4.77 17.35 0.69
N ARG A 20 -4.02 17.37 1.79
CA ARG A 20 -2.99 18.40 2.09
C ARG A 20 -1.92 18.56 1.02
N ARG A 21 -1.59 17.48 0.31
CA ARG A 21 -0.60 17.48 -0.79
C ARG A 21 -1.20 17.86 -2.15
N GLY A 22 -2.48 18.11 -2.19
CA GLY A 22 -3.23 18.45 -3.40
C GLY A 22 -4.19 17.35 -3.84
N GLY A 23 -5.15 17.73 -4.68
CA GLY A 23 -6.23 16.82 -5.07
C GLY A 23 -7.34 16.71 -4.02
N GLN A 24 -8.29 15.85 -4.31
CA GLN A 24 -9.45 15.60 -3.46
C GLN A 24 -9.82 14.11 -3.51
N ASN A 25 -10.04 13.51 -2.36
CA ASN A 25 -10.77 12.25 -2.29
C ASN A 25 -12.23 12.47 -2.66
N VAL A 26 -12.83 11.44 -3.24
CA VAL A 26 -14.27 11.41 -3.54
C VAL A 26 -14.85 10.23 -2.79
N MET A 27 -15.82 10.46 -1.94
CA MET A 27 -16.58 9.40 -1.30
C MET A 27 -18.04 9.47 -1.74
N ALA A 28 -18.56 8.34 -2.18
CA ALA A 28 -19.98 8.17 -2.45
C ALA A 28 -20.55 7.15 -1.46
N GLY A 29 -21.71 7.44 -0.87
CA GLY A 29 -22.33 6.60 0.16
C GLY A 29 -23.78 6.28 -0.14
N LEU A 30 -24.20 5.08 0.29
CA LEU A 30 -25.59 4.62 0.32
C LEU A 30 -25.90 4.10 1.73
N GLY A 31 -27.08 4.41 2.26
CA GLY A 31 -27.55 3.91 3.55
C GLY A 31 -26.79 4.50 4.75
N GLY A 32 -26.38 5.76 4.69
CA GLY A 32 -25.64 6.43 5.78
C GLY A 32 -26.39 6.50 7.12
N ASP A 33 -27.71 6.29 7.12
CA ASP A 33 -28.59 6.22 8.30
C ASP A 33 -28.62 4.82 8.94
N LEU A 34 -28.09 3.80 8.28
CA LEU A 34 -28.02 2.44 8.81
C LEU A 34 -26.94 2.30 9.88
N ALA A 35 -27.28 1.59 10.93
CA ALA A 35 -26.31 1.22 11.97
C ALA A 35 -25.37 0.09 11.48
N GLY A 36 -24.15 0.08 12.02
CA GLY A 36 -23.19 -0.98 11.77
C GLY A 36 -22.05 -0.58 10.80
N PRO A 37 -21.15 -1.53 10.51
CA PRO A 37 -20.01 -1.29 9.65
C PRO A 37 -20.41 -1.20 8.17
N ALA A 38 -19.84 -0.25 7.45
CA ALA A 38 -20.01 -0.13 6.01
C ALA A 38 -19.15 -1.19 5.26
N LEU A 39 -19.59 -1.57 4.05
CA LEU A 39 -18.65 -2.10 3.05
C LEU A 39 -18.09 -0.90 2.27
N VAL A 40 -16.77 -0.72 2.36
CA VAL A 40 -16.04 0.37 1.68
C VAL A 40 -15.22 -0.23 0.55
N LEU A 41 -15.56 0.12 -0.68
CA LEU A 41 -14.75 -0.14 -1.86
C LEU A 41 -13.75 1.02 -1.99
N CYS A 42 -12.46 0.76 -1.79
CA CYS A 42 -11.41 1.75 -1.82
C CYS A 42 -10.62 1.65 -3.13
N CYS A 43 -10.39 2.77 -3.80
CA CYS A 43 -9.64 2.77 -5.06
C CYS A 43 -8.87 4.07 -5.21
N HIS A 44 -7.58 3.99 -5.51
CA HIS A 44 -6.84 5.20 -5.83
C HIS A 44 -7.08 5.68 -7.27
N MET A 45 -6.97 6.98 -7.47
CA MET A 45 -7.21 7.64 -8.77
C MET A 45 -5.92 8.04 -9.48
N ASP A 46 -4.85 8.20 -8.73
CA ASP A 46 -3.53 8.55 -9.24
C ASP A 46 -2.83 7.33 -9.87
N THR A 47 -1.71 7.58 -10.50
CA THR A 47 -0.84 6.58 -11.10
C THR A 47 0.59 7.07 -11.01
N VAL A 48 1.56 6.15 -11.06
CA VAL A 48 2.95 6.55 -11.31
C VAL A 48 3.10 7.18 -12.70
N VAL A 49 4.20 7.90 -12.92
CA VAL A 49 4.54 8.42 -14.23
C VAL A 49 4.72 7.28 -15.25
N PHE A 50 4.38 7.51 -16.51
CA PHE A 50 4.47 6.44 -17.50
C PHE A 50 5.92 6.11 -17.92
N GLY A 51 6.88 7.07 -17.83
CA GLY A 51 8.28 6.83 -18.21
C GLY A 51 8.47 6.57 -19.71
N ASP A 52 9.59 5.94 -20.04
CA ASP A 52 9.99 5.61 -21.41
C ASP A 52 9.75 4.12 -21.74
N GLY A 53 9.94 3.75 -23.01
CA GLY A 53 9.93 2.36 -23.46
C GLY A 53 8.57 1.80 -23.86
N TRP A 54 7.52 2.61 -23.94
CA TRP A 54 6.20 2.20 -24.41
C TRP A 54 6.20 1.94 -25.92
N SER A 55 5.59 0.84 -26.34
CA SER A 55 5.30 0.55 -27.75
C SER A 55 3.91 1.05 -28.18
N ARG A 56 3.04 1.41 -27.20
CA ARG A 56 1.69 1.93 -27.37
C ARG A 56 1.57 3.29 -26.70
N ASP A 57 0.51 4.05 -27.00
CA ASP A 57 0.23 5.30 -26.27
C ASP A 57 -0.11 4.99 -24.79
N PRO A 58 0.69 5.44 -23.82
CA PRO A 58 0.44 5.18 -22.41
C PRO A 58 -0.87 5.78 -21.87
N LEU A 59 -1.47 6.73 -22.57
CA LEU A 59 -2.73 7.38 -22.21
C LEU A 59 -3.88 7.04 -23.17
N GLY A 60 -3.63 6.16 -24.14
CA GLY A 60 -4.57 5.85 -25.23
C GLY A 60 -5.70 4.91 -24.82
N ALA A 61 -5.56 4.14 -23.73
CA ALA A 61 -6.50 3.08 -23.34
C ALA A 61 -6.89 2.15 -24.50
N GLU A 62 -5.89 1.74 -25.28
CA GLU A 62 -6.09 0.92 -26.48
C GLU A 62 -6.65 -0.46 -26.13
N GLU A 63 -7.77 -0.82 -26.75
CA GLU A 63 -8.31 -2.18 -26.69
C GLU A 63 -7.68 -3.03 -27.80
N ALA A 64 -6.95 -4.07 -27.41
CA ALA A 64 -6.40 -5.04 -28.34
C ALA A 64 -6.28 -6.41 -27.65
N GLU A 65 -6.52 -7.49 -28.41
CA GLU A 65 -6.31 -8.87 -27.96
C GLU A 65 -7.03 -9.24 -26.64
N GLY A 66 -8.22 -8.65 -26.40
CA GLY A 66 -8.98 -8.85 -25.17
C GLY A 66 -8.37 -8.17 -23.92
N ARG A 67 -7.54 -7.15 -24.14
CA ARG A 67 -6.85 -6.37 -23.11
C ARG A 67 -7.08 -4.88 -23.31
N ILE A 68 -6.94 -4.13 -22.23
CA ILE A 68 -6.89 -2.66 -22.25
C ILE A 68 -5.47 -2.25 -21.85
N TYR A 69 -4.77 -1.55 -22.76
CA TYR A 69 -3.40 -1.07 -22.57
C TYR A 69 -3.40 0.39 -22.14
N GLY A 70 -2.54 0.74 -21.21
CA GLY A 70 -2.32 2.12 -20.77
C GLY A 70 -1.87 2.22 -19.33
N ARG A 71 -1.21 3.32 -18.96
CA ARG A 71 -0.84 3.60 -17.56
C ARG A 71 -2.08 3.72 -16.67
N GLY A 72 -2.08 2.94 -15.60
CA GLY A 72 -3.21 2.87 -14.69
C GLY A 72 -4.32 1.90 -15.14
N SER A 73 -4.19 1.23 -16.29
CA SER A 73 -5.18 0.24 -16.72
C SER A 73 -5.20 -0.97 -15.78
N CYS A 74 -4.04 -1.40 -15.29
CA CYS A 74 -3.87 -2.44 -14.30
C CYS A 74 -3.92 -1.87 -12.88
N ASP A 75 -3.14 -0.84 -12.61
CA ASP A 75 -2.93 -0.25 -11.28
C ASP A 75 -3.46 1.20 -11.22
N MET A 76 -4.69 1.46 -10.68
CA MET A 76 -5.74 0.44 -10.41
C MET A 76 -7.08 0.87 -11.00
N LYS A 77 -7.08 1.60 -12.15
CA LYS A 77 -8.33 2.16 -12.74
C LYS A 77 -9.32 1.11 -13.23
N SER A 78 -8.86 -0.10 -13.58
CA SER A 78 -9.76 -1.21 -13.87
C SER A 78 -10.53 -1.66 -12.62
N GLY A 79 -9.85 -1.74 -11.47
CA GLY A 79 -10.50 -1.98 -10.19
C GLY A 79 -11.48 -0.86 -9.83
N LEU A 80 -11.09 0.40 -10.01
CA LEU A 80 -11.97 1.56 -9.82
C LEU A 80 -13.20 1.49 -10.75
N ALA A 81 -13.05 1.06 -11.99
CA ALA A 81 -14.18 0.90 -12.91
C ALA A 81 -15.15 -0.20 -12.45
N CYS A 82 -14.65 -1.35 -11.98
CA CYS A 82 -15.47 -2.41 -11.39
C CYS A 82 -16.23 -1.88 -10.16
N ALA A 83 -15.55 -1.17 -9.26
CA ALA A 83 -16.16 -0.61 -8.06
C ALA A 83 -17.24 0.44 -8.39
N LEU A 84 -16.98 1.34 -9.35
CA LEU A 84 -17.93 2.33 -9.83
C LEU A 84 -19.19 1.66 -10.44
N SER A 85 -18.99 0.65 -11.27
CA SER A 85 -20.11 -0.08 -11.90
C SER A 85 -20.96 -0.80 -10.85
N ALA A 86 -20.36 -1.57 -9.96
CA ALA A 86 -21.05 -2.31 -8.92
C ALA A 86 -21.79 -1.37 -7.94
N PHE A 87 -21.15 -0.27 -7.54
CA PHE A 87 -21.79 0.74 -6.71
C PHE A 87 -22.98 1.41 -7.40
N HIS A 88 -22.82 1.82 -8.66
CA HIS A 88 -23.88 2.48 -9.43
C HIS A 88 -25.09 1.57 -9.66
N LYS A 89 -24.86 0.29 -10.04
CA LYS A 89 -25.92 -0.73 -10.16
C LYS A 89 -26.68 -0.88 -8.84
N THR A 90 -25.97 -0.92 -7.72
CA THR A 90 -26.58 -1.00 -6.38
C THR A 90 -27.42 0.23 -6.07
N ALA A 91 -26.91 1.43 -6.37
CA ALA A 91 -27.62 2.68 -6.17
C ALA A 91 -28.94 2.72 -6.96
N LEU A 92 -28.90 2.30 -8.21
CA LEU A 92 -30.12 2.19 -9.04
C LEU A 92 -31.10 1.15 -8.49
N ALA A 93 -30.63 0.02 -7.99
CA ALA A 93 -31.47 -0.98 -7.34
C ALA A 93 -32.16 -0.41 -6.09
N VAL A 94 -31.45 0.37 -5.28
CA VAL A 94 -32.01 1.06 -4.11
C VAL A 94 -33.06 2.09 -4.52
N GLN A 95 -32.83 2.87 -5.56
CA GLN A 95 -33.83 3.78 -6.12
C GLN A 95 -35.08 3.03 -6.62
N ALA A 96 -34.88 1.82 -7.13
CA ALA A 96 -36.00 0.95 -7.56
C ALA A 96 -36.66 0.19 -6.38
N GLY A 97 -36.30 0.52 -5.13
CA GLY A 97 -36.95 -0.02 -3.92
C GLY A 97 -36.21 -1.19 -3.26
N ALA A 98 -35.01 -1.56 -3.69
CA ALA A 98 -34.21 -2.53 -2.94
C ALA A 98 -33.81 -1.96 -1.58
N LYS A 99 -33.85 -2.80 -0.54
CA LYS A 99 -33.49 -2.39 0.82
C LYS A 99 -32.01 -2.70 1.07
N LEU A 100 -31.33 -1.80 1.75
CA LEU A 100 -29.98 -2.02 2.25
C LEU A 100 -30.04 -2.64 3.66
N LYS A 101 -29.24 -3.64 3.93
CA LYS A 101 -28.99 -4.19 5.29
C LYS A 101 -27.69 -3.70 5.89
N ARG A 102 -26.82 -3.07 5.06
CA ARG A 102 -25.51 -2.53 5.44
C ARG A 102 -25.22 -1.28 4.61
N PRO A 103 -24.56 -0.24 5.16
CA PRO A 103 -24.08 0.88 4.36
C PRO A 103 -23.07 0.40 3.31
N LEU A 104 -23.13 0.99 2.10
CA LEU A 104 -22.14 0.81 1.05
C LEU A 104 -21.46 2.15 0.78
N ALA A 105 -20.15 2.14 0.70
CA ALA A 105 -19.36 3.32 0.33
C ALA A 105 -18.37 2.98 -0.79
N LEU A 106 -18.15 3.96 -1.67
CA LEU A 106 -17.07 3.98 -2.63
C LEU A 106 -16.14 5.14 -2.27
N LEU A 107 -14.92 4.85 -1.86
CA LEU A 107 -13.89 5.82 -1.53
C LEU A 107 -12.83 5.83 -2.62
N CYS A 108 -12.75 6.96 -3.34
CA CYS A 108 -11.70 7.17 -4.34
C CYS A 108 -10.63 8.09 -3.75
N THR A 109 -9.43 7.56 -3.55
CA THR A 109 -8.30 8.23 -2.91
C THR A 109 -7.36 8.87 -3.94
N VAL A 110 -6.49 9.73 -3.46
CA VAL A 110 -5.37 10.32 -4.20
C VAL A 110 -4.08 10.10 -3.43
N ASP A 111 -2.93 10.18 -4.14
CA ASP A 111 -1.59 10.10 -3.54
C ASP A 111 -1.26 8.72 -2.94
N GLU A 112 -1.90 7.64 -3.43
CA GLU A 112 -1.57 6.28 -3.01
C GLU A 112 -0.16 5.90 -3.41
N GLU A 113 0.18 6.16 -4.65
CA GLU A 113 1.46 5.83 -5.32
C GLU A 113 2.69 6.59 -4.75
N ALA A 114 2.48 7.49 -3.79
CA ALA A 114 3.55 8.25 -3.14
C ALA A 114 3.54 8.06 -1.62
N ASP A 115 2.74 8.85 -0.89
CA ASP A 115 2.73 8.87 0.58
C ASP A 115 1.44 8.34 1.21
N MET A 116 0.45 7.96 0.39
CA MET A 116 -0.87 7.50 0.84
C MET A 116 -1.59 8.56 1.69
N ALA A 117 -1.39 9.84 1.35
CA ALA A 117 -1.99 10.95 2.10
C ALA A 117 -3.51 10.97 1.98
N GLY A 118 -4.06 10.48 0.86
CA GLY A 118 -5.49 10.39 0.63
C GLY A 118 -6.20 9.53 1.66
N ILE A 119 -5.76 8.29 1.83
CA ILE A 119 -6.36 7.39 2.83
C ILE A 119 -6.09 7.86 4.26
N GLY A 120 -4.91 8.41 4.54
CA GLY A 120 -4.60 8.99 5.83
C GLY A 120 -5.60 10.08 6.23
N GLN A 121 -5.91 11.00 5.31
CA GLN A 121 -6.91 12.05 5.56
C GLN A 121 -8.34 11.53 5.59
N ALA A 122 -8.68 10.48 4.85
CA ALA A 122 -9.99 9.83 4.94
C ALA A 122 -10.20 9.23 6.34
N ILE A 123 -9.17 8.63 6.94
CA ILE A 123 -9.19 8.12 8.31
C ILE A 123 -9.33 9.29 9.31
N GLU A 124 -8.50 10.32 9.22
CA GLU A 124 -8.55 11.52 10.07
C GLU A 124 -9.93 12.21 10.00
N GLY A 125 -10.52 12.24 8.82
CA GLY A 125 -11.85 12.81 8.55
C GLY A 125 -13.04 11.93 8.96
N GLY A 126 -12.78 10.73 9.47
CA GLY A 126 -13.83 9.77 9.90
C GLY A 126 -14.63 9.14 8.75
N LEU A 127 -14.13 9.22 7.51
CA LEU A 127 -14.76 8.58 6.35
C LEU A 127 -14.58 7.05 6.34
N VAL A 128 -13.57 6.56 7.06
CA VAL A 128 -13.32 5.13 7.27
C VAL A 128 -13.20 4.87 8.77
N ARG A 129 -13.93 3.88 9.28
CA ARG A 129 -13.99 3.55 10.71
C ARG A 129 -13.33 2.21 10.99
N ARG A 130 -12.97 1.98 12.25
CA ARG A 130 -12.29 0.77 12.72
C ARG A 130 -13.03 -0.53 12.37
N ASP A 131 -14.36 -0.50 12.38
CA ASP A 131 -15.17 -1.70 12.20
C ASP A 131 -15.67 -1.87 10.76
N ASP A 132 -15.40 -0.91 9.86
CA ASP A 132 -15.80 -1.01 8.46
C ASP A 132 -15.09 -2.18 7.76
N TRP A 133 -15.75 -2.77 6.80
CA TRP A 133 -15.18 -3.74 5.89
C TRP A 133 -14.56 -2.97 4.72
N VAL A 134 -13.24 -2.96 4.63
CA VAL A 134 -12.52 -2.15 3.65
C VAL A 134 -11.81 -3.06 2.65
N MET A 135 -12.17 -2.93 1.40
CA MET A 135 -11.58 -3.69 0.31
C MET A 135 -11.04 -2.74 -0.74
N ASP A 136 -9.75 -2.81 -1.07
CA ASP A 136 -9.23 -2.15 -2.24
C ASP A 136 -9.23 -3.08 -3.46
N LEU A 137 -9.27 -2.49 -4.64
CA LEU A 137 -9.39 -3.19 -5.92
C LEU A 137 -8.05 -3.23 -6.66
N GLU A 138 -6.97 -3.40 -5.91
CA GLU A 138 -5.60 -3.53 -6.40
C GLU A 138 -5.40 -4.73 -7.35
N PRO A 139 -4.38 -4.71 -8.22
CA PRO A 139 -4.14 -5.76 -9.22
C PRO A 139 -3.63 -7.06 -8.60
N THR A 140 -4.52 -7.82 -7.98
CA THR A 140 -4.20 -9.08 -7.28
C THR A 140 -4.27 -10.33 -8.15
N GLY A 141 -4.60 -10.20 -9.44
CA GLY A 141 -4.85 -11.36 -10.31
C GLY A 141 -6.10 -12.14 -9.94
N GLY A 142 -7.05 -11.52 -9.21
CA GLY A 142 -8.22 -12.19 -8.66
C GLY A 142 -7.88 -13.12 -7.49
N GLN A 143 -6.73 -12.93 -6.82
CA GLN A 143 -6.42 -13.57 -5.55
C GLN A 143 -6.84 -12.68 -4.39
N ILE A 144 -7.17 -13.27 -3.25
CA ILE A 144 -7.43 -12.51 -2.02
C ILE A 144 -6.09 -12.26 -1.32
N GLN A 145 -5.75 -11.01 -1.11
CA GLN A 145 -4.51 -10.62 -0.44
C GLN A 145 -4.83 -9.74 0.76
N MET A 146 -4.34 -10.10 1.94
CA MET A 146 -4.71 -9.46 3.20
C MET A 146 -3.51 -9.08 4.06
N ALA A 147 -2.45 -9.88 4.01
CA ALA A 147 -1.26 -9.65 4.82
C ALA A 147 -0.28 -8.72 4.09
N HIS A 148 0.42 -7.85 4.83
CA HIS A 148 1.43 -6.94 4.26
C HIS A 148 2.68 -6.92 5.13
N LYS A 149 3.86 -6.94 4.49
CA LYS A 149 5.09 -6.60 5.21
C LYS A 149 5.04 -5.15 5.66
N GLY A 150 5.57 -4.87 6.85
CA GLY A 150 5.83 -3.50 7.26
C GLY A 150 6.95 -2.87 6.44
N ARG A 151 7.08 -1.56 6.56
CA ARG A 151 8.14 -0.77 5.90
C ARG A 151 8.74 0.20 6.91
N LEU A 152 10.08 0.20 7.00
CA LEU A 152 10.81 1.19 7.77
C LEU A 152 11.90 1.80 6.89
N TRP A 153 11.89 3.12 6.76
CA TRP A 153 12.91 3.89 6.07
C TRP A 153 13.72 4.70 7.06
N LEU A 154 15.02 4.62 6.91
CA LEU A 154 15.96 5.40 7.72
C LEU A 154 16.83 6.25 6.81
N GLU A 155 17.03 7.51 7.21
CA GLU A 155 18.10 8.36 6.75
C GLU A 155 19.13 8.47 7.88
N ILE A 156 20.42 8.18 7.58
CA ILE A 156 21.48 8.14 8.56
C ILE A 156 22.58 9.11 8.10
N ASP A 157 22.91 10.07 8.95
CA ASP A 157 23.97 11.05 8.71
C ASP A 157 25.12 10.76 9.69
N VAL A 158 26.29 10.42 9.13
CA VAL A 158 27.53 10.18 9.86
C VAL A 158 28.40 11.41 9.69
N GLN A 159 28.67 12.10 10.78
CA GLN A 159 29.53 13.30 10.84
C GLN A 159 30.89 12.95 11.46
N GLY A 160 31.95 13.33 10.80
CA GLY A 160 33.30 13.11 11.20
C GLY A 160 34.12 14.42 11.24
N VAL A 161 35.41 14.31 11.05
CA VAL A 161 36.35 15.45 11.05
C VAL A 161 37.35 15.29 9.91
N THR A 162 37.48 16.32 9.07
CA THR A 162 38.46 16.34 7.98
C THR A 162 39.90 16.36 8.47
N ALA A 163 40.77 15.66 7.75
CA ALA A 163 42.22 15.73 7.91
C ALA A 163 42.93 15.40 6.60
N HIS A 164 44.20 15.64 6.51
CA HIS A 164 45.04 15.19 5.39
C HIS A 164 45.17 13.66 5.45
N ALA A 165 44.97 12.95 4.34
CA ALA A 165 44.98 11.48 4.31
C ALA A 165 46.29 10.82 4.75
N SER A 166 47.42 11.57 4.78
CA SER A 166 48.69 11.08 5.36
C SER A 166 48.74 11.14 6.89
N ARG A 167 47.75 11.75 7.53
CA ARG A 167 47.61 11.90 8.99
C ARG A 167 46.13 11.64 9.41
N PRO A 168 45.60 10.46 9.13
CA PRO A 168 44.18 10.16 9.36
C PRO A 168 43.82 10.22 10.85
N GLU A 169 44.77 10.02 11.75
CA GLU A 169 44.59 10.10 13.20
C GLU A 169 44.23 11.52 13.71
N GLN A 170 44.40 12.55 12.87
CA GLN A 170 43.98 13.93 13.17
C GLN A 170 42.56 14.24 12.76
N GLY A 171 41.92 13.32 12.07
CA GLY A 171 40.50 13.39 11.63
C GLY A 171 39.65 12.29 12.24
N ALA A 172 38.42 12.22 11.76
CA ALA A 172 37.50 11.14 12.06
C ALA A 172 36.73 10.75 10.76
N ASP A 173 37.01 9.55 10.28
CA ASP A 173 36.57 9.09 8.96
C ASP A 173 35.08 8.65 8.96
N ALA A 174 34.22 9.50 8.42
CA ALA A 174 32.79 9.23 8.35
C ALA A 174 32.44 8.06 7.42
N ILE A 175 33.24 7.81 6.36
CA ILE A 175 33.00 6.67 5.46
C ILE A 175 33.37 5.35 6.14
N ALA A 176 34.49 5.31 6.88
CA ALA A 176 34.88 4.13 7.65
C ALA A 176 33.82 3.78 8.69
N ALA A 177 33.33 4.76 9.45
CA ALA A 177 32.26 4.57 10.42
C ALA A 177 30.94 4.10 9.77
N ALA A 178 30.56 4.65 8.61
CA ALA A 178 29.40 4.20 7.85
C ALA A 178 29.55 2.74 7.39
N GLY A 179 30.76 2.33 6.98
CA GLY A 179 31.07 0.95 6.62
C GLY A 179 30.88 -0.03 7.79
N GLU A 180 31.38 0.33 8.98
CA GLU A 180 31.17 -0.45 10.22
C GLU A 180 29.67 -0.56 10.57
N LEU A 181 28.94 0.58 10.54
CA LEU A 181 27.51 0.61 10.80
C LEU A 181 26.75 -0.33 9.85
N ILE A 182 27.02 -0.28 8.53
CA ILE A 182 26.41 -1.14 7.53
C ILE A 182 26.66 -2.62 7.86
N ALA A 183 27.90 -2.98 8.14
CA ALA A 183 28.29 -4.36 8.40
C ALA A 183 27.59 -4.92 9.65
N LEU A 184 27.60 -4.14 10.74
CA LEU A 184 26.97 -4.49 12.01
C LEU A 184 25.45 -4.58 11.89
N ALA A 185 24.80 -3.54 11.37
CA ALA A 185 23.34 -3.49 11.23
C ALA A 185 22.84 -4.62 10.34
N ARG A 186 23.49 -4.87 9.19
CA ARG A 186 23.13 -5.96 8.29
C ARG A 186 23.28 -7.33 8.94
N ARG A 187 24.38 -7.57 9.64
CA ARG A 187 24.64 -8.84 10.36
C ARG A 187 23.51 -9.12 11.36
N ASP A 188 23.23 -8.13 12.22
CA ASP A 188 22.33 -8.30 13.35
C ASP A 188 20.86 -8.36 12.89
N PHE A 189 20.53 -7.57 11.87
CA PHE A 189 19.20 -7.65 11.24
C PHE A 189 18.95 -9.05 10.64
N LEU A 190 19.88 -9.57 9.85
CA LEU A 190 19.73 -10.89 9.21
C LEU A 190 19.71 -12.02 10.24
N ALA A 191 20.49 -11.92 11.32
CA ALA A 191 20.49 -12.90 12.41
C ALA A 191 19.14 -12.91 13.15
N ARG A 192 18.56 -11.75 13.44
CA ARG A 192 17.24 -11.65 14.11
C ARG A 192 16.06 -11.99 13.20
N ALA A 193 16.17 -11.74 11.89
CA ALA A 193 15.12 -12.10 10.94
C ALA A 193 14.89 -13.61 10.86
N GLY A 194 15.90 -14.44 11.16
CA GLY A 194 15.78 -15.89 11.22
C GLY A 194 15.19 -16.50 9.93
N ASP A 195 14.28 -17.46 10.10
CA ASP A 195 13.54 -18.09 8.98
C ASP A 195 12.33 -17.25 8.53
N GLY A 196 11.93 -16.26 9.34
CA GLY A 196 10.81 -15.35 9.05
C GLY A 196 9.44 -15.88 9.47
N ASP A 197 8.42 -15.14 9.10
CA ASP A 197 7.00 -15.45 9.34
C ASP A 197 6.48 -16.43 8.27
N PRO A 198 5.64 -17.41 8.61
CA PRO A 198 5.13 -18.40 7.64
C PRO A 198 4.24 -17.80 6.54
N VAL A 199 3.64 -16.63 6.74
CA VAL A 199 2.80 -15.91 5.75
C VAL A 199 3.60 -14.78 5.10
N LEU A 200 4.19 -13.90 5.92
CA LEU A 200 4.91 -12.71 5.44
C LEU A 200 6.32 -13.05 4.92
N GLY A 201 6.83 -14.23 5.24
CA GLY A 201 8.19 -14.60 4.90
C GLY A 201 9.22 -13.81 5.73
N ARG A 202 10.44 -13.74 5.22
CA ARG A 202 11.57 -13.13 5.92
C ARG A 202 11.59 -11.61 5.77
N ALA A 203 11.92 -10.88 6.84
CA ALA A 203 12.23 -9.46 6.76
C ALA A 203 13.48 -9.22 5.90
N THR A 204 13.51 -8.09 5.18
CA THR A 204 14.63 -7.74 4.29
C THR A 204 15.16 -6.35 4.58
N ILE A 205 16.45 -6.14 4.26
CA ILE A 205 17.15 -4.87 4.43
C ILE A 205 17.94 -4.54 3.16
N THR A 206 17.81 -3.30 2.70
CA THR A 206 18.52 -2.75 1.55
C THR A 206 19.12 -1.40 1.89
N PHE A 207 20.42 -1.25 1.68
CA PHE A 207 21.09 0.06 1.71
C PHE A 207 20.97 0.65 0.31
N GLY A 208 19.92 1.45 0.11
CA GLY A 208 19.52 1.92 -1.21
C GLY A 208 20.41 3.02 -1.77
N GLN A 209 21.04 3.80 -0.90
CA GLN A 209 21.90 4.90 -1.31
C GLN A 209 22.97 5.17 -0.25
N ILE A 210 24.18 5.55 -0.69
CA ILE A 210 25.28 6.04 0.12
C ILE A 210 25.98 7.20 -0.61
N THR A 211 26.28 8.28 0.13
CA THR A 211 27.01 9.44 -0.40
C THR A 211 27.98 9.94 0.66
N GLY A 212 29.26 10.13 0.32
CA GLY A 212 30.25 10.64 1.28
C GLY A 212 31.59 10.99 0.62
N GLY A 213 32.36 11.82 1.35
CA GLY A 213 33.69 12.23 0.92
C GLY A 213 33.73 13.28 -0.18
N TYR A 214 34.90 13.82 -0.44
CA TYR A 214 35.17 14.85 -1.45
C TYR A 214 36.23 14.43 -2.44
N GLN A 215 37.41 14.01 -1.91
CA GLN A 215 38.57 13.67 -2.70
C GLN A 215 39.39 12.58 -1.97
N PRO A 216 40.13 11.71 -2.67
CA PRO A 216 40.78 10.53 -2.07
C PRO A 216 41.92 10.85 -1.09
N TYR A 217 42.36 12.08 -1.03
CA TYR A 217 43.44 12.52 -0.14
C TYR A 217 42.94 13.37 1.05
N VAL A 218 41.63 13.39 1.31
CA VAL A 218 40.99 14.06 2.43
C VAL A 218 40.21 13.03 3.25
N VAL A 219 40.46 12.97 4.57
CA VAL A 219 39.62 12.19 5.49
C VAL A 219 38.19 12.74 5.43
N PRO A 220 37.15 11.93 5.08
CA PRO A 220 35.82 12.44 4.90
C PRO A 220 35.15 12.76 6.25
N ASP A 221 34.54 13.94 6.32
CA ASP A 221 33.81 14.41 7.50
C ASP A 221 32.31 14.19 7.40
N ARG A 222 31.83 13.60 6.32
CA ARG A 222 30.41 13.28 6.15
C ARG A 222 30.20 12.06 5.29
N CYS A 223 29.25 11.21 5.75
CA CYS A 223 28.67 10.14 4.94
C CYS A 223 27.18 10.01 5.27
N ARG A 224 26.34 9.91 4.23
CA ARG A 224 24.89 9.76 4.37
C ARG A 224 24.41 8.48 3.73
N LEU A 225 23.48 7.79 4.39
CA LEU A 225 22.90 6.52 3.99
C LEU A 225 21.38 6.62 3.94
N TRP A 226 20.75 5.92 2.99
CA TRP A 226 19.32 5.67 2.96
C TRP A 226 19.08 4.17 2.99
N VAL A 227 18.23 3.73 3.92
CA VAL A 227 17.97 2.32 4.19
C VAL A 227 16.47 2.03 4.04
N ASP A 228 16.13 1.01 3.24
CA ASP A 228 14.79 0.42 3.15
C ASP A 228 14.78 -0.92 3.86
N MET A 229 13.83 -1.10 4.77
CA MET A 229 13.57 -2.38 5.41
C MET A 229 12.13 -2.78 5.19
N ARG A 230 11.93 -4.05 4.77
CA ARG A 230 10.61 -4.67 4.72
C ARG A 230 10.48 -5.58 5.93
N LEU A 231 9.60 -5.19 6.84
CA LEU A 231 9.46 -5.81 8.15
C LEU A 231 8.52 -7.01 8.10
N ALA A 232 8.88 -8.04 8.81
CA ALA A 232 8.07 -9.22 9.08
C ALA A 232 8.49 -9.80 10.43
N PRO A 233 7.59 -10.39 11.21
CA PRO A 233 7.99 -11.01 12.47
C PRO A 233 9.16 -11.98 12.31
N PRO A 234 10.12 -12.01 13.23
CA PRO A 234 10.13 -11.30 14.52
C PRO A 234 10.66 -9.86 14.50
N ILE A 235 10.91 -9.27 13.31
CA ILE A 235 11.41 -7.90 13.17
C ILE A 235 10.22 -6.93 13.02
N ASP A 236 9.98 -6.13 14.03
CA ASP A 236 9.13 -4.95 14.01
C ASP A 236 9.95 -3.66 13.88
N SER A 237 9.28 -2.52 13.79
CA SER A 237 9.93 -1.20 13.69
C SER A 237 10.83 -0.89 14.89
N GLY A 238 10.39 -1.19 16.10
CA GLY A 238 11.16 -0.97 17.33
C GLY A 238 12.45 -1.81 17.35
N THR A 239 12.36 -3.08 16.99
CA THR A 239 13.50 -4.00 16.89
C THR A 239 14.48 -3.54 15.82
N ALA A 240 14.00 -3.16 14.63
CA ALA A 240 14.85 -2.66 13.56
C ALA A 240 15.60 -1.37 13.97
N GLN A 241 14.88 -0.41 14.57
CA GLN A 241 15.51 0.83 15.07
C GLN A 241 16.54 0.56 16.18
N ALA A 242 16.29 -0.41 17.07
CA ALA A 242 17.23 -0.79 18.12
C ALA A 242 18.54 -1.34 17.51
N ILE A 243 18.45 -2.21 16.50
CA ILE A 243 19.62 -2.73 15.77
C ILE A 243 20.47 -1.59 15.21
N PHE A 244 19.84 -0.59 14.59
CA PHE A 244 20.57 0.53 14.02
C PHE A 244 21.18 1.44 15.07
N ARG A 245 20.51 1.69 16.21
CA ARG A 245 21.07 2.44 17.34
C ARG A 245 22.27 1.73 17.95
N GLU A 246 22.21 0.42 18.11
CA GLU A 246 23.32 -0.40 18.60
C GLU A 246 24.51 -0.38 17.62
N ALA A 247 24.25 -0.51 16.32
CA ALA A 247 25.28 -0.44 15.29
C ALA A 247 25.94 0.95 15.23
N ALA A 248 25.15 2.02 15.37
CA ALA A 248 25.67 3.40 15.43
C ALA A 248 26.63 3.61 16.61
N ALA A 249 26.23 3.19 17.81
CA ALA A 249 27.09 3.30 18.99
C ALA A 249 28.41 2.51 18.86
N GLN A 250 28.36 1.33 18.21
CA GLN A 250 29.57 0.55 17.95
C GLN A 250 30.46 1.22 16.88
N ALA A 251 29.87 1.80 15.83
CA ALA A 251 30.61 2.53 14.81
C ALA A 251 31.30 3.79 15.38
N GLU A 252 30.63 4.55 16.26
CA GLU A 252 31.18 5.68 16.97
C GLU A 252 32.36 5.27 17.89
N ALA A 253 32.24 4.11 18.55
CA ALA A 253 33.33 3.57 19.37
C ALA A 253 34.51 3.08 18.52
N ALA A 254 34.27 2.54 17.34
CA ALA A 254 35.30 2.05 16.42
C ALA A 254 36.05 3.18 15.72
N VAL A 255 35.39 4.33 15.48
CA VAL A 255 35.98 5.53 14.85
C VAL A 255 35.75 6.73 15.76
N PRO A 256 36.64 6.95 16.76
CA PRO A 256 36.47 8.06 17.69
C PRO A 256 36.41 9.42 17.00
N GLY A 257 35.48 10.26 17.42
CA GLY A 257 35.28 11.60 16.86
C GLY A 257 34.22 11.69 15.79
N VAL A 258 33.59 10.55 15.38
CA VAL A 258 32.37 10.57 14.58
C VAL A 258 31.14 10.70 15.47
N ASN A 259 30.05 11.22 14.89
CA ASN A 259 28.72 11.24 15.49
C ASN A 259 27.70 10.73 14.45
N VAL A 260 26.83 9.84 14.87
CA VAL A 260 25.81 9.22 14.01
C VAL A 260 24.42 9.69 14.42
N SER A 261 23.69 10.27 13.49
CA SER A 261 22.26 10.59 13.66
C SER A 261 21.40 9.71 12.76
N ILE A 262 20.27 9.25 13.30
CA ILE A 262 19.32 8.37 12.60
C ILE A 262 17.96 9.03 12.61
N GLU A 263 17.41 9.27 11.42
CA GLU A 263 16.07 9.80 11.23
C GLU A 263 15.16 8.72 10.63
N VAL A 264 13.95 8.56 11.19
CA VAL A 264 12.91 7.71 10.62
C VAL A 264 12.11 8.55 9.64
N THR A 265 12.24 8.25 8.35
CA THR A 265 11.55 9.00 7.29
C THR A 265 10.27 8.29 6.80
N GLY A 266 10.04 7.05 7.22
CA GLY A 266 8.81 6.32 6.94
C GLY A 266 8.71 5.10 7.84
N ASP A 267 7.52 4.90 8.45
CA ASP A 267 7.23 3.75 9.31
C ASP A 267 5.81 3.26 9.04
N ARG A 268 5.69 2.00 8.65
CA ARG A 268 4.44 1.31 8.39
C ARG A 268 4.48 -0.07 9.07
N PRO A 269 3.49 -0.44 9.90
CA PRO A 269 3.49 -1.71 10.61
C PRO A 269 3.24 -2.90 9.67
N CYS A 270 3.65 -4.10 10.08
CA CYS A 270 3.21 -5.34 9.46
C CYS A 270 1.72 -5.53 9.66
N ILE A 271 1.03 -6.00 8.63
CA ILE A 271 -0.38 -6.38 8.71
C ILE A 271 -0.44 -7.91 8.65
N PRO A 272 -0.85 -8.57 9.74
CA PRO A 272 -0.96 -10.01 9.77
C PRO A 272 -2.19 -10.51 8.99
N LEU A 273 -2.19 -11.79 8.67
CA LEU A 273 -3.34 -12.46 8.08
C LEU A 273 -4.39 -12.78 9.15
N HIS A 274 -5.58 -12.21 9.01
CA HIS A 274 -6.73 -12.43 9.89
C HIS A 274 -7.70 -13.45 9.29
N ARG A 275 -7.43 -14.76 9.47
CA ARG A 275 -8.21 -15.85 8.86
C ARG A 275 -9.69 -15.88 9.27
N ASP A 276 -10.01 -15.31 10.42
CA ASP A 276 -11.38 -15.26 10.95
C ASP A 276 -12.14 -13.97 10.62
N ALA A 277 -11.55 -13.08 9.80
CA ALA A 277 -12.18 -11.82 9.42
C ALA A 277 -13.50 -12.07 8.65
N PRO A 278 -14.62 -11.47 9.07
CA PRO A 278 -15.89 -11.63 8.38
C PRO A 278 -15.87 -11.24 6.90
N LEU A 279 -15.17 -10.15 6.54
CA LEU A 279 -15.02 -9.74 5.15
C LEU A 279 -14.29 -10.81 4.30
N LEU A 280 -13.25 -11.45 4.88
CA LEU A 280 -12.52 -12.50 4.17
C LEU A 280 -13.46 -13.65 3.81
N ARG A 281 -14.26 -14.13 4.77
CA ARG A 281 -15.23 -15.22 4.52
C ARG A 281 -16.26 -14.84 3.48
N ALA A 282 -16.85 -13.64 3.61
CA ALA A 282 -17.84 -13.16 2.66
C ALA A 282 -17.28 -13.06 1.22
N LEU A 283 -16.04 -12.60 1.07
CA LEU A 283 -15.41 -12.54 -0.25
C LEU A 283 -15.03 -13.92 -0.78
N GLN A 284 -14.59 -14.85 0.06
CA GLN A 284 -14.36 -16.25 -0.31
C GLN A 284 -15.62 -16.90 -0.84
N ASP A 285 -16.76 -16.71 -0.16
CA ASP A 285 -18.07 -17.22 -0.60
C ASP A 285 -18.49 -16.62 -1.96
N ALA A 286 -18.29 -15.31 -2.15
CA ALA A 286 -18.56 -14.63 -3.41
C ALA A 286 -17.68 -15.15 -4.56
N CYS A 287 -16.38 -15.33 -4.31
CA CYS A 287 -15.44 -15.90 -5.26
C CYS A 287 -15.83 -17.33 -5.65
N GLN A 288 -16.16 -18.16 -4.65
CA GLN A 288 -16.62 -19.53 -4.89
C GLN A 288 -17.90 -19.58 -5.72
N ALA A 289 -18.86 -18.71 -5.42
CA ALA A 289 -20.11 -18.64 -6.15
C ALA A 289 -19.94 -18.26 -7.63
N VAL A 290 -19.03 -17.34 -7.92
CA VAL A 290 -18.79 -16.82 -9.28
C VAL A 290 -17.82 -17.68 -10.07
N THR A 291 -16.72 -18.12 -9.46
CA THR A 291 -15.63 -18.78 -10.17
C THR A 291 -15.58 -20.29 -9.98
N GLY A 292 -16.35 -20.83 -9.02
CA GLY A 292 -16.27 -22.22 -8.59
C GLY A 292 -14.97 -22.59 -7.86
N LYS A 293 -14.13 -21.60 -7.50
CA LYS A 293 -12.83 -21.81 -6.86
C LYS A 293 -12.87 -21.32 -5.43
N GLU A 294 -12.37 -22.12 -4.52
CA GLU A 294 -12.06 -21.71 -3.15
C GLU A 294 -10.70 -20.99 -3.15
N LEU A 295 -10.68 -19.77 -2.63
CA LEU A 295 -9.48 -18.95 -2.58
C LEU A 295 -8.99 -18.79 -1.15
N GLU A 296 -7.70 -19.06 -0.96
CA GLU A 296 -7.00 -18.76 0.30
C GLU A 296 -6.50 -17.32 0.28
N ALA A 297 -6.51 -16.66 1.45
CA ALA A 297 -5.92 -15.35 1.59
C ALA A 297 -4.38 -15.45 1.72
N SER A 298 -3.68 -14.52 1.09
CA SER A 298 -2.23 -14.50 0.98
C SER A 298 -1.63 -13.13 1.28
N LEU A 299 -0.32 -12.99 1.09
CA LEU A 299 0.44 -11.76 1.18
C LEU A 299 0.24 -10.90 -0.07
N PHE A 300 0.02 -9.59 0.11
CA PHE A 300 0.23 -8.58 -0.92
C PHE A 300 1.70 -8.14 -0.90
N PRO A 301 2.41 -8.13 -2.05
CA PRO A 301 3.86 -7.84 -2.07
C PRO A 301 4.22 -6.39 -1.73
N GLY A 302 3.30 -5.45 -1.97
CA GLY A 302 3.44 -4.02 -1.67
C GLY A 302 2.80 -3.62 -0.33
N TYR A 303 2.43 -2.35 -0.24
CA TYR A 303 1.66 -1.77 0.86
C TYR A 303 0.55 -0.93 0.23
N THR A 304 -0.68 -1.06 0.66
CA THR A 304 -1.86 -0.48 0.01
C THR A 304 -2.65 0.43 0.97
N ASP A 305 -3.65 1.12 0.45
CA ASP A 305 -4.57 1.92 1.27
C ASP A 305 -5.25 1.08 2.36
N THR A 306 -5.63 -0.19 2.06
CA THR A 306 -6.21 -1.09 3.09
C THR A 306 -5.20 -1.45 4.17
N ALA A 307 -3.92 -1.57 3.85
CA ALA A 307 -2.88 -1.79 4.86
C ALA A 307 -2.70 -0.57 5.77
N VAL A 308 -2.84 0.67 5.24
CA VAL A 308 -2.84 1.88 6.06
C VAL A 308 -4.03 1.90 7.02
N VAL A 309 -5.22 1.55 6.56
CA VAL A 309 -6.42 1.44 7.41
C VAL A 309 -6.21 0.41 8.51
N ALA A 310 -5.75 -0.80 8.14
CA ALA A 310 -5.50 -1.89 9.08
C ALA A 310 -4.47 -1.48 10.15
N GLY A 311 -3.35 -0.89 9.74
CA GLY A 311 -2.28 -0.48 10.64
C GLY A 311 -2.64 0.70 11.54
N THR A 312 -3.39 1.68 11.02
CA THR A 312 -3.75 2.89 11.76
C THR A 312 -4.90 2.66 12.74
N LEU A 313 -5.94 1.94 12.31
CA LEU A 313 -7.15 1.74 13.10
C LEU A 313 -7.17 0.40 13.85
N GLY A 314 -6.25 -0.52 13.56
CA GLY A 314 -6.32 -1.91 14.03
C GLY A 314 -7.53 -2.64 13.45
N ASN A 315 -7.91 -2.31 12.22
CA ASN A 315 -9.04 -2.93 11.53
C ASN A 315 -8.63 -4.28 10.93
N VAL A 316 -9.29 -5.35 11.34
CA VAL A 316 -9.03 -6.72 10.87
C VAL A 316 -9.78 -7.08 9.57
N ASN A 317 -10.73 -6.24 9.15
CA ASN A 317 -11.53 -6.43 7.93
C ASN A 317 -11.00 -5.55 6.79
N CYS A 318 -9.70 -5.67 6.50
CA CYS A 318 -9.03 -4.98 5.40
C CYS A 318 -8.37 -6.01 4.49
N LEU A 319 -8.63 -5.94 3.19
CA LEU A 319 -8.02 -6.83 2.19
C LEU A 319 -8.04 -6.23 0.78
N SER A 320 -7.26 -6.80 -0.10
CA SER A 320 -7.15 -6.44 -1.52
C SER A 320 -7.70 -7.56 -2.40
N TYR A 321 -8.52 -7.19 -3.39
CA TYR A 321 -8.99 -8.09 -4.42
C TYR A 321 -9.39 -7.30 -5.66
N GLY A 322 -8.71 -7.48 -6.77
CA GLY A 322 -9.02 -6.75 -7.99
C GLY A 322 -8.51 -7.42 -9.27
N PRO A 323 -8.83 -6.82 -10.42
CA PRO A 323 -8.44 -7.32 -11.73
C PRO A 323 -6.99 -6.96 -12.06
N GLY A 324 -6.41 -7.68 -13.02
CA GLY A 324 -5.03 -7.47 -13.44
C GLY A 324 -4.00 -8.09 -12.50
N ASN A 325 -2.75 -8.10 -12.91
CA ASN A 325 -1.65 -8.69 -12.17
C ASN A 325 -0.62 -7.61 -11.84
N LEU A 326 -0.21 -7.50 -10.58
CA LEU A 326 0.78 -6.53 -10.09
C LEU A 326 2.11 -6.59 -10.87
N GLU A 327 2.43 -7.73 -11.49
CA GLU A 327 3.61 -7.83 -12.38
C GLU A 327 3.54 -6.93 -13.60
N GLN A 328 2.36 -6.47 -14.00
CA GLN A 328 2.16 -5.53 -15.10
C GLN A 328 2.21 -4.06 -14.65
N ALA A 329 2.03 -3.80 -13.35
CA ALA A 329 2.07 -2.45 -12.78
C ALA A 329 3.45 -1.79 -12.96
N HIS A 330 3.45 -0.47 -13.13
CA HIS A 330 4.67 0.37 -13.20
C HIS A 330 5.60 0.09 -14.38
N LYS A 331 5.18 -0.74 -15.33
CA LYS A 331 5.97 -1.08 -16.55
C LYS A 331 5.44 -0.39 -17.80
N PRO A 332 6.27 -0.24 -18.85
CA PRO A 332 5.78 0.06 -20.18
C PRO A 332 4.80 -1.02 -20.67
N ASP A 333 3.88 -0.62 -21.54
CA ASP A 333 2.84 -1.49 -22.10
C ASP A 333 1.98 -2.20 -21.02
N GLU A 334 1.78 -1.53 -19.87
CA GLU A 334 0.86 -1.97 -18.82
C GLU A 334 -0.51 -2.28 -19.41
N PHE A 335 -1.10 -3.40 -18.97
CA PHE A 335 -2.41 -3.82 -19.44
C PHE A 335 -3.19 -4.58 -18.35
N VAL A 336 -4.51 -4.64 -18.55
CA VAL A 336 -5.43 -5.53 -17.82
C VAL A 336 -6.25 -6.33 -18.82
N SER A 337 -6.59 -7.59 -18.50
CA SER A 337 -7.48 -8.39 -19.36
C SER A 337 -8.94 -8.03 -19.14
N MET A 338 -9.75 -8.06 -20.21
CA MET A 338 -11.21 -7.88 -20.11
C MET A 338 -11.85 -9.00 -19.26
N GLU A 339 -11.31 -10.22 -19.32
CA GLU A 339 -11.77 -11.34 -18.51
C GLU A 339 -11.59 -11.07 -17.01
N ASP A 340 -10.43 -10.49 -16.60
CA ASP A 340 -10.18 -10.14 -15.20
C ASP A 340 -11.14 -9.06 -14.70
N ILE A 341 -11.42 -8.04 -15.53
CA ILE A 341 -12.38 -6.98 -15.21
C ILE A 341 -13.77 -7.58 -14.98
N LEU A 342 -14.26 -8.37 -15.94
CA LEU A 342 -15.60 -8.98 -15.85
C LEU A 342 -15.72 -9.93 -14.67
N ARG A 343 -14.70 -10.73 -14.39
CA ARG A 343 -14.64 -11.60 -13.21
C ARG A 343 -14.69 -10.78 -11.92
N CYS A 344 -13.90 -9.73 -11.80
CA CYS A 344 -13.89 -8.88 -10.63
C CYS A 344 -15.24 -8.21 -10.40
N GLU A 345 -15.84 -7.63 -11.44
CA GLU A 345 -17.17 -7.02 -11.36
C GLU A 345 -18.23 -8.04 -10.87
N ALA A 346 -18.25 -9.25 -11.43
CA ALA A 346 -19.19 -10.29 -11.01
C ALA A 346 -19.01 -10.70 -9.54
N VAL A 347 -17.76 -10.79 -9.05
CA VAL A 347 -17.48 -11.09 -7.63
C VAL A 347 -17.94 -9.96 -6.72
N LEU A 348 -17.71 -8.69 -7.11
CA LEU A 348 -18.21 -7.54 -6.36
C LEU A 348 -19.72 -7.51 -6.29
N GLU A 349 -20.41 -7.78 -7.39
CA GLU A 349 -21.87 -7.87 -7.43
C GLU A 349 -22.40 -8.98 -6.50
N ALA A 350 -21.76 -10.15 -6.51
CA ALA A 350 -22.11 -11.25 -5.62
C ALA A 350 -21.91 -10.89 -4.15
N LEU A 351 -20.76 -10.27 -3.80
CA LEU A 351 -20.47 -9.79 -2.45
C LEU A 351 -21.50 -8.74 -1.99
N ILE A 352 -21.80 -7.75 -2.83
CA ILE A 352 -22.79 -6.72 -2.53
C ILE A 352 -24.18 -7.32 -2.38
N GLN A 353 -24.56 -8.25 -3.24
CA GLN A 353 -25.87 -8.93 -3.17
C GLN A 353 -26.00 -9.70 -1.86
N SER A 354 -24.97 -10.40 -1.40
CA SER A 354 -25.02 -11.18 -0.18
C SER A 354 -24.90 -10.32 1.07
N GLU A 355 -24.07 -9.26 1.07
CA GLU A 355 -23.68 -8.54 2.29
C GLU A 355 -24.30 -7.16 2.46
N VAL A 356 -24.73 -6.53 1.38
CA VAL A 356 -25.24 -5.16 1.39
C VAL A 356 -26.74 -5.10 1.14
N LEU A 357 -27.24 -5.88 0.18
CA LEU A 357 -28.66 -5.88 -0.14
C LEU A 357 -29.45 -6.82 0.78
N GLY A 358 -30.59 -6.36 1.27
CA GLY A 358 -31.57 -7.18 1.98
C GLY A 358 -32.32 -8.11 1.01
N GLN A 359 -32.86 -9.19 1.55
CA GLN A 359 -33.80 -10.02 0.77
C GLN A 359 -35.00 -9.17 0.38
N LYS A 360 -35.49 -9.33 -0.87
CA LYS A 360 -36.79 -8.76 -1.24
C LYS A 360 -37.83 -9.40 -0.35
N ASP A 361 -38.64 -8.57 0.32
CA ASP A 361 -39.86 -9.06 0.95
C ASP A 361 -40.73 -9.68 -0.17
N ASN A 362 -40.97 -11.00 -0.10
CA ASN A 362 -41.88 -11.72 -1.02
C ASN A 362 -43.33 -11.28 -0.81
#